data_1c6281a0f927e29f0183d619d967c622
#
_entry.id   1c6281a0f927e29f0183d619d967c622
#
_cell.length_a   1.000
_cell.length_b   1.000
_cell.length_c   1.000
_cell.angle_alpha   90.00
_cell.angle_beta   90.00
_cell.angle_gamma   90.00
#
_symmetry.space_group_name_H-M   'P 1'
#
loop_
_entity.id
_entity.type
_entity.pdbx_description
1 polymer ?
#
loop_
_entity_poly.entity_id
_entity_poly.type
_entity_poly.pdbx_seq_one_letter_code
_entity_poly.pdbx_strand_id
1 'polypeptide(L)'
;ADIIFYDESDIDENYDPKQDMIIEEIQEFKLKFFKGDTIRYRVSSHDSIIVDYDAAIVKTRFELYEIICDSVSKNGNFYLRMSLKSYIADERKGNMQPVRRETHTWIGRQVYLTIDSIGRRHRVAIDDSTLYSMSPGGAFQPSLFVPFGDSYKFINESWSINSLDTLVENGCPFPLVRQSFLFRAERPIDTLDHESVRFRFIRTAQGAVTVISDDTKMRIDAILNGSGNMIISSIDFLPIHHFANIEQKMKLKYPDNTELPIWHYNSTDFVIDDIKPGIGRLAFREQNKKAKEELKKKVNK
;
A
#
# COMPACT_ATOMS: atom_id res chain seq x y z
N ALA A 1 0.51 -15.97 -39.05
CA ALA A 1 1.43 -15.08 -38.35
C ALA A 1 2.51 -14.71 -39.32
N ASP A 2 2.40 -13.49 -39.93
CA ASP A 2 3.33 -13.00 -40.93
C ASP A 2 4.57 -12.50 -40.19
N ILE A 3 5.72 -13.10 -40.51
CA ILE A 3 7.02 -12.65 -40.04
C ILE A 3 7.40 -11.45 -40.94
N ILE A 4 7.38 -10.27 -40.39
CA ILE A 4 7.85 -9.07 -41.06
C ILE A 4 9.38 -9.10 -41.01
N PHE A 5 10.02 -9.32 -42.15
CA PHE A 5 11.45 -9.13 -42.33
C PHE A 5 11.69 -7.62 -42.51
N TYR A 6 12.47 -7.02 -41.65
CA TYR A 6 12.99 -5.66 -41.87
C TYR A 6 14.12 -5.76 -42.88
N ASP A 7 14.05 -4.92 -43.93
CA ASP A 7 15.07 -4.80 -44.93
C ASP A 7 16.27 -4.02 -44.36
N GLU A 8 17.46 -4.53 -44.49
CA GLU A 8 18.69 -3.89 -44.00
C GLU A 8 19.00 -2.53 -44.69
N SER A 9 18.22 -2.15 -45.68
CA SER A 9 18.36 -0.87 -46.43
C SER A 9 17.80 0.34 -45.65
N ASP A 10 17.06 0.15 -44.55
CA ASP A 10 16.46 1.23 -43.74
C ASP A 10 17.33 1.70 -42.58
N ILE A 11 18.59 1.26 -42.51
CA ILE A 11 19.55 1.78 -41.54
C ILE A 11 20.01 3.16 -41.99
N ASP A 12 19.49 4.21 -41.36
CA ASP A 12 19.99 5.56 -41.51
C ASP A 12 21.48 5.62 -41.14
N GLU A 13 22.37 5.77 -42.14
CA GLU A 13 23.83 5.83 -41.93
C GLU A 13 24.26 7.00 -41.03
N ASN A 14 23.34 7.94 -40.72
CA ASN A 14 23.56 9.04 -39.78
C ASN A 14 22.99 8.77 -38.37
N TYR A 15 22.50 7.55 -38.11
CA TYR A 15 22.04 7.19 -36.79
C TYR A 15 23.19 7.25 -35.78
N ASP A 16 23.24 8.30 -34.96
CA ASP A 16 24.11 8.41 -33.81
C ASP A 16 23.39 7.83 -32.57
N PRO A 17 23.71 6.62 -32.14
CA PRO A 17 23.06 6.03 -30.95
C PRO A 17 23.29 6.84 -29.67
N LYS A 18 24.17 7.85 -29.68
CA LYS A 18 24.35 8.79 -28.57
C LYS A 18 23.35 9.96 -28.60
N GLN A 19 22.72 10.26 -29.74
CA GLN A 19 21.65 11.28 -29.80
C GLN A 19 20.30 10.74 -29.30
N ASP A 20 20.06 9.45 -29.45
CA ASP A 20 18.88 8.77 -28.87
C ASP A 20 19.16 8.15 -27.49
N MET A 21 20.22 8.52 -26.82
CA MET A 21 20.23 8.42 -25.37
C MET A 21 19.10 9.32 -24.86
N ILE A 22 17.88 8.79 -24.91
CA ILE A 22 16.77 9.23 -24.07
C ILE A 22 17.44 9.39 -22.70
N ILE A 23 17.50 10.62 -22.20
CA ILE A 23 17.84 10.88 -20.81
C ILE A 23 16.80 10.08 -20.05
N GLU A 24 17.17 8.87 -19.62
CA GLU A 24 16.27 7.99 -18.88
C GLU A 24 15.89 8.78 -17.65
N GLU A 25 14.66 9.26 -17.63
CA GLU A 25 14.20 10.19 -16.63
C GLU A 25 14.19 9.45 -15.28
N ILE A 26 15.12 9.81 -14.41
CA ILE A 26 15.21 9.24 -13.07
C ILE A 26 14.05 9.78 -12.26
N GLN A 27 13.28 8.87 -11.68
CA GLN A 27 12.17 9.18 -10.80
C GLN A 27 12.57 8.96 -9.34
N GLU A 28 12.17 9.87 -8.46
CA GLU A 28 12.37 9.73 -7.02
C GLU A 28 11.09 9.19 -6.37
N PHE A 29 11.15 7.95 -5.87
CA PHE A 29 10.12 7.32 -5.05
C PHE A 29 10.45 7.48 -3.59
N LYS A 30 9.70 8.30 -2.87
CA LYS A 30 9.98 8.65 -1.49
C LYS A 30 8.72 9.06 -0.77
N LEU A 31 8.66 8.74 0.51
CA LEU A 31 7.65 9.25 1.42
C LEU A 31 8.24 10.37 2.28
N LYS A 32 7.44 11.38 2.55
CA LYS A 32 7.81 12.47 3.45
C LYS A 32 6.61 12.91 4.29
N PHE A 33 6.79 12.84 5.59
CA PHE A 33 5.82 13.33 6.56
C PHE A 33 6.45 14.40 7.44
N PHE A 34 5.63 15.30 7.94
CA PHE A 34 6.01 16.33 8.88
C PHE A 34 5.17 16.19 10.14
N LYS A 35 5.76 16.53 11.29
CA LYS A 35 5.04 16.50 12.56
C LYS A 35 3.76 17.33 12.48
N GLY A 36 2.64 16.72 12.81
CA GLY A 36 1.31 17.32 12.78
C GLY A 36 0.60 17.20 11.42
N ASP A 37 1.23 16.62 10.37
CA ASP A 37 0.46 16.26 9.17
C ASP A 37 -0.72 15.39 9.54
N THR A 38 -1.90 15.75 9.05
CA THR A 38 -3.09 14.94 9.15
C THR A 38 -3.61 14.70 7.74
N ILE A 39 -3.65 13.45 7.33
CA ILE A 39 -3.99 13.05 5.97
C ILE A 39 -5.16 12.11 6.02
N ARG A 40 -6.18 12.37 5.19
CA ARG A 40 -7.35 11.52 5.08
C ARG A 40 -7.36 10.80 3.75
N TYR A 41 -7.80 9.53 3.79
CA TYR A 41 -7.98 8.68 2.62
C TYR A 41 -9.39 8.15 2.59
N ARG A 42 -10.06 8.32 1.44
CA ARG A 42 -11.24 7.54 1.11
C ARG A 42 -10.78 6.20 0.60
N VAL A 43 -11.38 5.15 1.15
CA VAL A 43 -11.04 3.77 0.79
C VAL A 43 -12.31 3.07 0.35
N SER A 44 -12.28 2.51 -0.84
CA SER A 44 -13.32 1.60 -1.33
C SER A 44 -12.75 0.21 -1.49
N SER A 45 -13.47 -0.80 -1.02
CA SER A 45 -13.03 -2.18 -1.11
C SER A 45 -14.17 -3.09 -1.54
N HIS A 46 -13.80 -4.11 -2.29
CA HIS A 46 -14.68 -5.22 -2.65
C HIS A 46 -14.06 -6.53 -2.18
N ASP A 47 -14.77 -7.25 -1.35
CA ASP A 47 -14.35 -8.54 -0.80
C ASP A 47 -15.25 -9.67 -1.31
N SER A 48 -14.65 -10.83 -1.58
CA SER A 48 -15.35 -12.09 -1.77
C SER A 48 -14.69 -13.14 -0.88
N ILE A 49 -15.42 -13.66 0.10
CA ILE A 49 -14.92 -14.55 1.13
C ILE A 49 -15.71 -15.86 1.06
N ILE A 50 -15.01 -16.99 0.93
CA ILE A 50 -15.58 -18.34 0.97
C ILE A 50 -14.97 -19.04 2.18
N VAL A 51 -15.81 -19.51 3.10
CA VAL A 51 -15.41 -20.26 4.28
C VAL A 51 -15.96 -21.66 4.16
N ASP A 52 -15.10 -22.67 4.30
CA ASP A 52 -15.45 -24.08 4.30
C ASP A 52 -16.35 -24.52 3.09
N TYR A 53 -16.01 -24.02 1.89
CA TYR A 53 -16.75 -24.30 0.64
C TYR A 53 -18.22 -23.84 0.64
N ASP A 54 -18.63 -23.01 1.58
CA ASP A 54 -19.99 -22.45 1.67
C ASP A 54 -20.18 -21.31 0.65
N ALA A 55 -21.39 -20.75 0.59
CA ALA A 55 -21.72 -19.63 -0.28
C ALA A 55 -20.84 -18.41 0.01
N ALA A 56 -20.36 -17.80 -1.04
CA ALA A 56 -19.48 -16.62 -0.92
C ALA A 56 -20.18 -15.46 -0.18
N ILE A 57 -19.46 -14.87 0.73
CA ILE A 57 -19.82 -13.59 1.36
C ILE A 57 -19.17 -12.50 0.50
N VAL A 58 -20.01 -11.73 -0.18
CA VAL A 58 -19.58 -10.56 -0.96
C VAL A 58 -19.82 -9.31 -0.14
N LYS A 59 -18.81 -8.45 -0.07
CA LYS A 59 -18.85 -7.24 0.75
C LYS A 59 -18.25 -6.07 -0.01
N THR A 60 -19.00 -4.98 -0.09
CA THR A 60 -18.51 -3.70 -0.62
C THR A 60 -18.41 -2.73 0.56
N ARG A 61 -17.22 -2.11 0.72
CA ARG A 61 -16.93 -1.23 1.85
C ARG A 61 -16.54 0.15 1.37
N PHE A 62 -16.97 1.16 2.13
CA PHE A 62 -16.52 2.55 2.02
C PHE A 62 -16.03 3.00 3.39
N GLU A 63 -14.79 3.42 3.45
CA GLU A 63 -14.09 3.70 4.69
C GLU A 63 -13.37 5.05 4.59
N LEU A 64 -13.27 5.77 5.71
CA LEU A 64 -12.45 6.96 5.82
C LEU A 64 -11.34 6.71 6.83
N TYR A 65 -10.09 6.71 6.37
CA TYR A 65 -8.92 6.61 7.23
C TYR A 65 -8.32 7.99 7.47
N GLU A 66 -7.85 8.20 8.69
CA GLU A 66 -7.07 9.37 9.05
C GLU A 66 -5.70 8.94 9.57
N ILE A 67 -4.66 9.52 9.00
CA ILE A 67 -3.27 9.27 9.37
C ILE A 67 -2.69 10.56 9.92
N ILE A 68 -2.14 10.51 11.13
CA ILE A 68 -1.49 11.65 11.78
C ILE A 68 -0.01 11.32 11.96
N CYS A 69 0.87 12.22 11.56
CA CYS A 69 2.29 12.13 11.87
C CYS A 69 2.55 12.76 13.24
N ASP A 70 2.70 11.94 14.27
CA ASP A 70 2.94 12.41 15.63
C ASP A 70 4.35 12.99 15.80
N SER A 71 5.35 12.38 15.15
CA SER A 71 6.73 12.87 15.17
C SER A 71 7.57 12.29 14.05
N VAL A 72 8.75 12.89 13.85
CA VAL A 72 9.78 12.42 12.93
C VAL A 72 11.07 12.25 13.71
N SER A 73 11.71 11.08 13.63
CA SER A 73 12.97 10.80 14.30
C SER A 73 14.14 11.52 13.61
N LYS A 74 15.27 11.64 14.30
CA LYS A 74 16.53 12.15 13.73
C LYS A 74 17.01 11.31 12.54
N ASN A 75 16.69 10.01 12.52
CA ASN A 75 17.06 9.07 11.46
C ASN A 75 16.06 9.08 10.28
N GLY A 76 15.08 9.99 10.28
CA GLY A 76 14.10 10.12 9.19
C GLY A 76 12.93 9.16 9.26
N ASN A 77 12.77 8.35 10.31
CA ASN A 77 11.58 7.53 10.50
C ASN A 77 10.38 8.36 10.93
N PHE A 78 9.22 8.01 10.44
CA PHE A 78 7.95 8.66 10.72
C PHE A 78 7.15 7.80 11.72
N TYR A 79 6.69 8.43 12.79
CA TYR A 79 5.78 7.82 13.76
C TYR A 79 4.37 8.25 13.40
N LEU A 80 3.61 7.33 12.84
CA LEU A 80 2.28 7.56 12.32
C LEU A 80 1.24 6.88 13.19
N ARG A 81 0.12 7.54 13.35
CA ARG A 81 -1.06 7.01 14.01
C ARG A 81 -2.20 6.99 12.99
N MET A 82 -2.73 5.80 12.74
CA MET A 82 -3.81 5.58 11.78
C MET A 82 -5.09 5.18 12.51
N SER A 83 -6.21 5.78 12.14
CA SER A 83 -7.53 5.49 12.69
C SER A 83 -8.59 5.37 11.59
N LEU A 84 -9.55 4.48 11.81
CA LEU A 84 -10.76 4.39 11.00
C LEU A 84 -11.81 5.36 11.55
N LYS A 85 -12.20 6.35 10.76
CA LYS A 85 -13.12 7.43 11.16
C LYS A 85 -14.56 7.12 10.80
N SER A 86 -14.79 6.47 9.66
CA SER A 86 -16.11 6.03 9.24
C SER A 86 -16.03 4.73 8.47
N TYR A 87 -17.13 3.98 8.50
CA TYR A 87 -17.26 2.68 7.86
C TYR A 87 -18.70 2.48 7.41
N ILE A 88 -18.87 2.10 6.17
CA ILE A 88 -20.14 1.65 5.62
C ILE A 88 -19.82 0.41 4.79
N ALA A 89 -20.58 -0.66 4.97
CA ALA A 89 -20.47 -1.87 4.17
C ALA A 89 -21.83 -2.44 3.83
N ASP A 90 -21.98 -2.89 2.59
CA ASP A 90 -23.07 -3.73 2.14
C ASP A 90 -22.54 -5.16 2.00
N GLU A 91 -23.10 -6.10 2.77
CA GLU A 91 -22.66 -7.48 2.87
C GLU A 91 -23.79 -8.41 2.43
N ARG A 92 -23.49 -9.37 1.56
CA ARG A 92 -24.43 -10.38 1.08
C ARG A 92 -23.79 -11.76 1.09
N LYS A 93 -24.49 -12.77 1.61
CA LYS A 93 -24.09 -14.18 1.51
C LYS A 93 -24.94 -14.90 0.46
N GLY A 94 -24.31 -15.41 -0.60
CA GLY A 94 -25.00 -16.09 -1.70
C GLY A 94 -26.12 -15.22 -2.29
N ASN A 95 -27.35 -15.75 -2.29
CA ASN A 95 -28.54 -15.07 -2.81
C ASN A 95 -29.36 -14.33 -1.74
N MET A 96 -28.85 -14.20 -0.52
CA MET A 96 -29.54 -13.46 0.56
C MET A 96 -29.62 -11.98 0.26
N GLN A 97 -30.59 -11.30 0.89
CA GLN A 97 -30.68 -9.84 0.80
C GLN A 97 -29.44 -9.19 1.42
N PRO A 98 -28.92 -8.11 0.81
CA PRO A 98 -27.80 -7.37 1.36
C PRO A 98 -28.12 -6.81 2.76
N VAL A 99 -27.14 -6.89 3.65
CA VAL A 99 -27.21 -6.29 4.98
C VAL A 99 -26.23 -5.13 5.04
N ARG A 100 -26.74 -3.95 5.35
CA ARG A 100 -25.92 -2.76 5.56
C ARG A 100 -25.39 -2.71 6.97
N ARG A 101 -24.08 -2.44 7.09
CA ARG A 101 -23.38 -2.25 8.35
C ARG A 101 -22.70 -0.87 8.36
N GLU A 102 -22.92 -0.11 9.43
CA GLU A 102 -22.35 1.23 9.61
C GLU A 102 -21.42 1.31 10.83
N THR A 103 -21.13 0.16 11.43
CA THR A 103 -20.21 0.05 12.57
C THR A 103 -19.11 -0.95 12.29
N HIS A 104 -17.93 -0.67 12.84
CA HIS A 104 -16.78 -1.56 12.78
C HIS A 104 -16.00 -1.50 14.09
N THR A 105 -15.41 -2.60 14.51
CA THR A 105 -14.67 -2.70 15.79
C THR A 105 -13.46 -1.77 15.87
N TRP A 106 -12.94 -1.32 14.71
CA TRP A 106 -11.81 -0.40 14.62
C TRP A 106 -12.19 1.08 14.66
N ILE A 107 -13.46 1.45 14.61
CA ILE A 107 -13.88 2.85 14.81
C ILE A 107 -13.51 3.27 16.24
N GLY A 108 -12.75 4.37 16.35
CA GLY A 108 -12.25 4.88 17.63
C GLY A 108 -10.97 4.21 18.14
N ARG A 109 -10.47 3.15 17.49
CA ARG A 109 -9.19 2.51 17.82
C ARG A 109 -8.07 3.04 16.92
N GLN A 110 -6.82 2.80 17.34
CA GLN A 110 -5.65 3.33 16.65
C GLN A 110 -4.63 2.24 16.35
N VAL A 111 -3.97 2.40 15.20
CA VAL A 111 -2.79 1.62 14.81
C VAL A 111 -1.60 2.57 14.77
N TYR A 112 -0.53 2.22 15.45
CA TYR A 112 0.71 2.99 15.49
C TYR A 112 1.73 2.34 14.56
N LEU A 113 2.22 3.11 13.59
CA LEU A 113 3.17 2.65 12.60
C LEU A 113 4.47 3.44 12.73
N THR A 114 5.60 2.76 12.65
CA THR A 114 6.89 3.39 12.41
C THR A 114 7.34 2.98 11.01
N ILE A 115 7.42 3.94 10.10
CA ILE A 115 7.85 3.72 8.72
C ILE A 115 9.01 4.64 8.36
N ASP A 116 9.79 4.27 7.34
CA ASP A 116 10.83 5.11 6.76
C ASP A 116 10.40 5.76 5.44
N SER A 117 11.29 6.52 4.83
CA SER A 117 11.03 7.24 3.58
C SER A 117 10.84 6.34 2.36
N ILE A 118 11.18 5.06 2.44
CA ILE A 118 11.01 4.07 1.37
C ILE A 118 9.85 3.11 1.66
N GLY A 119 8.97 3.47 2.58
CA GLY A 119 7.75 2.73 2.90
C GLY A 119 7.94 1.48 3.75
N ARG A 120 9.16 1.19 4.23
CA ARG A 120 9.41 0.02 5.07
C ARG A 120 8.81 0.25 6.45
N ARG A 121 8.03 -0.71 6.92
CA ARG A 121 7.47 -0.72 8.27
C ARG A 121 8.46 -1.35 9.23
N HIS A 122 8.98 -0.56 10.17
CA HIS A 122 9.89 -1.02 11.22
C HIS A 122 9.14 -1.54 12.43
N ARG A 123 7.96 -0.98 12.69
CA ARG A 123 7.15 -1.33 13.84
C ARG A 123 5.67 -1.11 13.54
N VAL A 124 4.85 -2.05 13.99
CA VAL A 124 3.39 -1.90 14.09
C VAL A 124 3.02 -2.17 15.55
N ALA A 125 2.30 -1.26 16.18
CA ALA A 125 1.74 -1.45 17.51
C ALA A 125 0.25 -1.09 17.46
N ILE A 126 -0.54 -1.80 18.24
CA ILE A 126 -1.99 -1.64 18.32
C ILE A 126 -2.42 -1.73 19.78
N ASP A 127 -3.56 -1.11 20.09
CA ASP A 127 -4.11 -1.10 21.44
C ASP A 127 -4.58 -2.50 21.88
N ASP A 128 -5.00 -3.32 20.89
CA ASP A 128 -5.48 -4.69 21.13
C ASP A 128 -4.97 -5.63 20.02
N SER A 129 -3.97 -6.43 20.35
CA SER A 129 -3.31 -7.35 19.42
C SER A 129 -4.20 -8.48 18.92
N THR A 130 -5.24 -8.85 19.67
CA THR A 130 -6.18 -9.91 19.28
C THR A 130 -6.97 -9.57 18.02
N LEU A 131 -7.09 -8.28 17.71
CA LEU A 131 -7.78 -7.74 16.54
C LEU A 131 -6.84 -7.37 15.39
N TYR A 132 -5.54 -7.67 15.49
CA TYR A 132 -4.55 -7.22 14.51
C TYR A 132 -4.85 -7.68 13.08
N SER A 133 -5.31 -8.91 12.89
CA SER A 133 -5.64 -9.42 11.55
C SER A 133 -6.75 -8.63 10.85
N MET A 134 -7.61 -7.96 11.62
CA MET A 134 -8.73 -7.15 11.15
C MET A 134 -8.41 -5.66 11.16
N SER A 135 -7.23 -5.26 11.62
CA SER A 135 -6.84 -3.85 11.67
C SER A 135 -6.63 -3.28 10.27
N PRO A 136 -6.86 -1.99 10.07
CA PRO A 136 -6.47 -1.29 8.85
C PRO A 136 -4.99 -1.51 8.54
N GLY A 137 -4.68 -2.05 7.35
CA GLY A 137 -3.31 -2.40 6.99
C GLY A 137 -2.69 -3.55 7.79
N GLY A 138 -3.50 -4.36 8.46
CA GLY A 138 -3.08 -5.57 9.19
C GLY A 138 -2.43 -6.62 8.28
N ALA A 139 -2.01 -7.74 8.89
CA ALA A 139 -1.16 -8.74 8.22
C ALA A 139 -1.72 -9.24 6.88
N PHE A 140 -3.03 -9.38 6.79
CA PHE A 140 -3.73 -9.93 5.62
C PHE A 140 -4.66 -8.92 4.95
N GLN A 141 -4.53 -7.64 5.28
CA GLN A 141 -5.27 -6.56 4.67
C GLN A 141 -4.40 -5.79 3.67
N PRO A 142 -4.98 -5.14 2.67
CA PRO A 142 -4.27 -4.17 1.87
C PRO A 142 -3.69 -3.08 2.78
N SER A 143 -2.44 -2.72 2.54
CA SER A 143 -1.76 -1.67 3.30
C SER A 143 -1.48 -0.49 2.39
N LEU A 144 -1.83 0.70 2.83
CA LEU A 144 -1.49 1.93 2.12
C LEU A 144 0.03 2.08 1.90
N PHE A 145 0.84 1.58 2.85
CA PHE A 145 2.29 1.67 2.76
C PHE A 145 2.88 0.34 2.31
N VAL A 146 3.49 0.33 1.13
CA VAL A 146 4.29 -0.78 0.62
C VAL A 146 5.77 -0.42 0.70
N PRO A 147 6.65 -1.34 1.11
CA PRO A 147 8.08 -1.11 1.15
C PRO A 147 8.63 -1.19 -0.28
N PHE A 148 8.96 -0.05 -0.90
CA PHE A 148 9.44 -0.03 -2.28
C PHE A 148 10.98 -0.01 -2.42
N GLY A 149 11.71 0.01 -1.32
CA GLY A 149 13.17 -0.14 -1.30
C GLY A 149 13.90 1.14 -1.72
N ASP A 150 14.71 1.08 -2.76
CA ASP A 150 15.50 2.20 -3.23
C ASP A 150 14.64 3.35 -3.76
N SER A 151 15.09 4.60 -3.55
CA SER A 151 14.31 5.79 -3.88
C SER A 151 14.45 6.25 -5.33
N TYR A 152 15.52 5.90 -6.04
CA TYR A 152 15.75 6.39 -7.41
C TYR A 152 15.62 5.25 -8.41
N LYS A 153 14.78 5.41 -9.42
CA LYS A 153 14.53 4.43 -10.48
C LYS A 153 14.38 5.08 -11.84
N PHE A 154 14.91 4.41 -12.85
CA PHE A 154 14.63 4.78 -14.24
C PHE A 154 13.22 4.35 -14.64
N ILE A 155 12.63 5.03 -15.62
CA ILE A 155 11.37 4.60 -16.23
C ILE A 155 11.54 3.16 -16.74
N ASN A 156 10.52 2.32 -16.50
CA ASN A 156 10.51 0.89 -16.83
C ASN A 156 11.52 0.02 -16.06
N GLU A 157 12.33 0.56 -15.18
CA GLU A 157 13.17 -0.25 -14.30
C GLU A 157 12.33 -1.16 -13.43
N SER A 158 12.76 -2.42 -13.30
CA SER A 158 12.16 -3.40 -12.40
C SER A 158 13.12 -3.76 -11.28
N TRP A 159 12.59 -3.89 -10.06
CA TRP A 159 13.38 -4.28 -8.88
C TRP A 159 12.56 -5.14 -7.93
N SER A 160 13.21 -5.86 -7.05
CA SER A 160 12.56 -6.70 -6.06
C SER A 160 13.06 -6.40 -4.67
N ILE A 161 12.18 -6.59 -3.69
CA ILE A 161 12.54 -6.53 -2.27
C ILE A 161 11.87 -7.66 -1.50
N ASN A 162 12.52 -8.06 -0.42
CA ASN A 162 11.96 -8.93 0.60
C ASN A 162 11.75 -8.13 1.88
N SER A 163 10.64 -8.36 2.56
CA SER A 163 10.29 -7.67 3.79
C SER A 163 9.72 -8.65 4.80
N LEU A 164 9.91 -8.35 6.07
CA LEU A 164 9.33 -9.08 7.19
C LEU A 164 8.53 -8.09 8.04
N ASP A 165 7.21 -8.25 8.05
CA ASP A 165 6.37 -7.51 8.97
C ASP A 165 6.49 -8.08 10.38
N THR A 166 6.69 -7.21 11.35
CA THR A 166 6.83 -7.55 12.76
C THR A 166 5.78 -6.79 13.57
N LEU A 167 4.98 -7.52 14.33
CA LEU A 167 4.11 -6.95 15.34
C LEU A 167 4.87 -6.79 16.65
N VAL A 168 4.59 -5.72 17.38
CA VAL A 168 5.09 -5.51 18.73
C VAL A 168 3.92 -5.56 19.69
N GLU A 169 3.90 -6.59 20.53
CA GLU A 169 2.91 -6.78 21.59
C GLU A 169 3.60 -6.79 22.94
N ASN A 170 3.12 -5.99 23.89
CA ASN A 170 3.71 -5.86 25.22
C ASN A 170 5.23 -5.66 25.22
N GLY A 171 5.75 -4.93 24.20
CA GLY A 171 7.18 -4.69 24.04
C GLY A 171 7.97 -5.83 23.39
N CYS A 172 7.36 -6.99 23.13
CA CYS A 172 8.01 -8.15 22.50
C CYS A 172 7.73 -8.17 21.00
N PRO A 173 8.75 -8.05 20.12
CA PRO A 173 8.58 -8.18 18.69
C PRO A 173 8.49 -9.66 18.28
N PHE A 174 7.57 -9.98 17.37
CA PHE A 174 7.52 -11.28 16.71
C PHE A 174 7.18 -11.16 15.23
N PRO A 175 7.77 -12.01 14.37
CA PRO A 175 7.54 -11.98 12.93
C PRO A 175 6.13 -12.46 12.61
N LEU A 176 5.44 -11.77 11.72
CA LEU A 176 4.09 -12.10 11.30
C LEU A 176 4.04 -12.60 9.86
N VAL A 177 4.53 -11.79 8.94
CA VAL A 177 4.34 -11.99 7.50
C VAL A 177 5.66 -11.79 6.79
N ARG A 178 6.13 -12.83 6.11
CA ARG A 178 7.21 -12.71 5.13
C ARG A 178 6.60 -12.39 3.78
N GLN A 179 7.15 -11.40 3.11
CA GLN A 179 6.64 -10.94 1.83
C GLN A 179 7.74 -10.58 0.87
N SER A 180 7.46 -10.81 -0.40
CA SER A 180 8.33 -10.43 -1.52
C SER A 180 7.53 -9.57 -2.48
N PHE A 181 8.18 -8.53 -2.98
CA PHE A 181 7.61 -7.64 -3.99
C PHE A 181 8.49 -7.62 -5.21
N LEU A 182 7.87 -7.58 -6.38
CA LEU A 182 8.48 -7.24 -7.65
C LEU A 182 7.83 -5.95 -8.14
N PHE A 183 8.60 -4.91 -8.31
CA PHE A 183 8.17 -3.58 -8.73
C PHE A 183 8.59 -3.28 -10.15
N ARG A 184 7.85 -2.36 -10.78
CA ARG A 184 8.24 -1.71 -12.04
C ARG A 184 7.87 -0.24 -11.98
N ALA A 185 8.84 0.66 -12.19
CA ALA A 185 8.61 2.08 -12.37
C ALA A 185 7.87 2.33 -13.68
N GLU A 186 6.90 3.23 -13.67
CA GLU A 186 6.13 3.62 -14.83
C GLU A 186 6.39 5.10 -15.15
N ARG A 187 5.95 5.56 -16.31
CA ARG A 187 6.07 6.99 -16.67
C ARG A 187 5.35 7.85 -15.63
N PRO A 188 5.89 9.04 -15.31
CA PRO A 188 5.21 10.02 -14.48
C PRO A 188 3.81 10.31 -15.00
N ILE A 189 2.93 10.70 -14.11
CA ILE A 189 1.52 11.00 -14.44
C ILE A 189 1.07 12.21 -13.64
N ASP A 190 0.27 13.05 -14.27
CA ASP A 190 -0.46 14.10 -13.58
C ASP A 190 -1.85 13.58 -13.24
N THR A 191 -2.16 13.48 -11.96
CA THR A 191 -3.46 13.00 -11.49
C THR A 191 -3.84 13.67 -10.19
N LEU A 192 -5.14 13.87 -9.96
CA LEU A 192 -5.67 14.54 -8.77
C LEU A 192 -4.98 15.89 -8.49
N ASP A 193 -4.68 16.66 -9.54
CA ASP A 193 -3.96 17.95 -9.50
C ASP A 193 -2.53 17.86 -8.92
N HIS A 194 -1.93 16.67 -8.96
CA HIS A 194 -0.55 16.43 -8.53
C HIS A 194 0.31 15.90 -9.67
N GLU A 195 1.49 16.53 -9.90
CA GLU A 195 2.59 15.87 -10.60
C GLU A 195 3.03 14.68 -9.76
N SER A 196 3.13 13.49 -10.36
CA SER A 196 3.29 12.27 -9.60
C SER A 196 4.17 11.25 -10.29
N VAL A 197 4.84 10.43 -9.49
CA VAL A 197 5.54 9.22 -9.92
C VAL A 197 4.69 8.01 -9.62
N ARG A 198 4.82 6.97 -10.46
CA ARG A 198 3.99 5.76 -10.35
C ARG A 198 4.83 4.51 -10.50
N PHE A 199 4.51 3.50 -9.71
CA PHE A 199 4.99 2.14 -9.89
C PHE A 199 3.86 1.11 -9.80
N ARG A 200 4.04 0.00 -10.49
CA ARG A 200 3.26 -1.23 -10.30
C ARG A 200 4.04 -2.24 -9.49
N PHE A 201 3.33 -3.16 -8.84
CA PHE A 201 3.96 -4.24 -8.10
C PHE A 201 3.16 -5.53 -8.17
N ILE A 202 3.89 -6.64 -7.99
CA ILE A 202 3.33 -7.94 -7.66
C ILE A 202 3.85 -8.28 -6.26
N ARG A 203 2.99 -8.84 -5.41
CA ARG A 203 3.29 -9.22 -4.04
C ARG A 203 2.99 -10.69 -3.81
N THR A 204 3.90 -11.38 -3.15
CA THR A 204 3.64 -12.69 -2.55
C THR A 204 3.93 -12.59 -1.06
N ALA A 205 3.10 -13.23 -0.24
CA ALA A 205 3.32 -13.22 1.20
C ALA A 205 2.84 -14.54 1.82
N GLN A 206 3.46 -14.88 2.95
CA GLN A 206 3.02 -15.99 3.81
C GLN A 206 3.22 -15.62 5.26
N GLY A 207 2.34 -16.09 6.13
CA GLY A 207 2.44 -15.81 7.54
C GLY A 207 1.40 -16.54 8.36
N ALA A 208 1.49 -16.35 9.66
CA ALA A 208 0.54 -16.87 10.62
C ALA A 208 0.25 -15.82 11.69
N VAL A 209 -1.01 -15.74 12.11
CA VAL A 209 -1.43 -14.93 13.25
C VAL A 209 -2.28 -15.76 14.20
N THR A 210 -2.21 -15.44 15.48
CA THR A 210 -3.12 -15.96 16.48
C THR A 210 -4.27 -14.98 16.65
N VAL A 211 -5.48 -15.47 16.64
CA VAL A 211 -6.71 -14.71 16.89
C VAL A 211 -7.40 -15.30 18.10
N ILE A 212 -7.94 -14.46 18.97
CA ILE A 212 -8.75 -14.86 20.10
C ILE A 212 -10.19 -14.41 19.82
N SER A 213 -11.12 -15.35 19.85
CA SER A 213 -12.56 -15.06 19.72
C SER A 213 -13.31 -15.88 20.76
N ASP A 214 -14.15 -15.24 21.54
CA ASP A 214 -14.96 -15.88 22.60
C ASP A 214 -14.11 -16.80 23.51
N ASP A 215 -12.95 -16.29 23.97
CA ASP A 215 -11.95 -17.01 24.75
C ASP A 215 -11.28 -18.20 24.05
N THR A 216 -11.59 -18.43 22.78
CA THR A 216 -10.97 -19.49 21.98
C THR A 216 -9.76 -18.95 21.24
N LYS A 217 -8.59 -19.54 21.49
CA LYS A 217 -7.36 -19.22 20.77
C LYS A 217 -7.31 -19.99 19.46
N MET A 218 -7.33 -19.27 18.34
CA MET A 218 -7.26 -19.83 17.00
C MET A 218 -6.00 -19.34 16.29
N ARG A 219 -5.52 -20.13 15.34
CA ARG A 219 -4.40 -19.74 14.46
C ARG A 219 -4.88 -19.63 13.01
N ILE A 220 -4.50 -18.56 12.35
CA ILE A 220 -4.70 -18.39 10.92
C ILE A 220 -3.36 -18.51 10.24
N ASP A 221 -3.18 -19.51 9.39
CA ASP A 221 -2.07 -19.62 8.43
C ASP A 221 -2.55 -19.12 7.09
N ALA A 222 -1.78 -18.24 6.43
CA ALA A 222 -2.17 -17.62 5.16
C ALA A 222 -1.03 -17.61 4.14
N ILE A 223 -1.41 -17.82 2.89
CA ILE A 223 -0.61 -17.51 1.70
C ILE A 223 -1.38 -16.47 0.91
N LEU A 224 -0.67 -15.45 0.46
CA LEU A 224 -1.24 -14.30 -0.23
C LEU A 224 -0.49 -14.06 -1.54
N ASN A 225 -1.24 -13.83 -2.60
CA ASN A 225 -0.76 -13.27 -3.85
C ASN A 225 -1.49 -11.95 -4.10
N GLY A 226 -0.80 -10.97 -4.62
CA GLY A 226 -1.41 -9.67 -4.89
C GLY A 226 -0.69 -8.91 -5.98
N SER A 227 -1.37 -7.91 -6.48
CA SER A 227 -0.83 -6.94 -7.42
C SER A 227 -1.43 -5.56 -7.12
N GLY A 228 -0.76 -4.54 -7.56
CA GLY A 228 -1.28 -3.19 -7.37
C GLY A 228 -0.42 -2.13 -8.04
N ASN A 229 -0.83 -0.91 -7.83
CA ASN A 229 -0.06 0.27 -8.22
C ASN A 229 -0.11 1.31 -7.10
N MET A 230 0.90 2.14 -7.06
CA MET A 230 0.96 3.29 -6.15
C MET A 230 1.38 4.52 -6.93
N ILE A 231 0.71 5.62 -6.66
CA ILE A 231 1.01 6.94 -7.19
C ILE A 231 1.41 7.83 -6.02
N ILE A 232 2.58 8.43 -6.11
CA ILE A 232 3.17 9.30 -5.09
C ILE A 232 3.32 10.70 -5.68
N SER A 233 2.79 11.72 -5.00
CA SER A 233 3.02 13.11 -5.38
C SER A 233 4.52 13.42 -5.36
N SER A 234 5.05 13.91 -6.47
CA SER A 234 6.45 14.29 -6.57
C SER A 234 6.76 15.68 -5.96
N ILE A 235 5.75 16.36 -5.44
CA ILE A 235 5.88 17.63 -4.71
C ILE A 235 5.80 17.39 -3.20
N ASP A 236 4.79 16.63 -2.77
CA ASP A 236 4.51 16.37 -1.36
C ASP A 236 5.17 15.11 -0.82
N PHE A 237 5.54 14.18 -1.71
CA PHE A 237 6.02 12.84 -1.37
C PHE A 237 5.05 12.08 -0.47
N LEU A 238 3.77 12.18 -0.78
CA LEU A 238 2.69 11.43 -0.15
C LEU A 238 2.05 10.48 -1.15
N PRO A 239 1.63 9.28 -0.74
CA PRO A 239 0.77 8.45 -1.57
C PRO A 239 -0.54 9.21 -1.84
N ILE A 240 -0.88 9.45 -3.10
CA ILE A 240 -2.14 10.10 -3.47
C ILE A 240 -3.17 9.09 -3.94
N HIS A 241 -2.70 7.98 -4.48
CA HIS A 241 -3.54 6.86 -4.88
C HIS A 241 -2.81 5.55 -4.70
N HIS A 242 -3.48 4.54 -4.16
CA HIS A 242 -2.96 3.18 -4.07
C HIS A 242 -4.09 2.20 -4.33
N PHE A 243 -3.93 1.38 -5.35
CA PHE A 243 -4.83 0.28 -5.67
C PHE A 243 -4.14 -1.05 -5.44
N ALA A 244 -4.83 -2.01 -4.82
CA ALA A 244 -4.31 -3.35 -4.58
C ALA A 244 -5.41 -4.40 -4.74
N ASN A 245 -5.07 -5.47 -5.47
CA ASN A 245 -5.82 -6.73 -5.49
C ASN A 245 -5.04 -7.77 -4.69
N ILE A 246 -5.75 -8.52 -3.87
CA ILE A 246 -5.18 -9.56 -3.03
C ILE A 246 -6.04 -10.82 -3.11
N GLU A 247 -5.41 -11.95 -3.42
CA GLU A 247 -5.98 -13.28 -3.29
C GLU A 247 -5.30 -14.00 -2.13
N GLN A 248 -6.08 -14.51 -1.20
CA GLN A 248 -5.58 -15.19 -0.01
C GLN A 248 -6.19 -16.56 0.11
N LYS A 249 -5.32 -17.54 0.45
CA LYS A 249 -5.72 -18.86 0.88
C LYS A 249 -5.32 -19.01 2.34
N MET A 250 -6.30 -19.14 3.21
CA MET A 250 -6.10 -19.18 4.65
C MET A 250 -6.62 -20.49 5.21
N LYS A 251 -6.03 -20.93 6.31
CA LYS A 251 -6.51 -22.03 7.15
C LYS A 251 -6.69 -21.53 8.56
N LEU A 252 -7.92 -21.53 9.03
CA LEU A 252 -8.24 -21.27 10.41
C LEU A 252 -8.13 -22.59 11.20
N LYS A 253 -7.25 -22.63 12.18
CA LYS A 253 -6.97 -23.81 13.02
C LYS A 253 -7.49 -23.59 14.43
N TYR A 254 -8.35 -24.48 14.86
CA TYR A 254 -8.90 -24.51 16.20
C TYR A 254 -8.00 -25.32 17.16
N PRO A 255 -8.15 -25.17 18.49
CA PRO A 255 -7.37 -25.93 19.48
C PRO A 255 -7.58 -27.44 19.41
N ASP A 256 -8.72 -27.90 18.92
CA ASP A 256 -9.06 -29.32 18.72
C ASP A 256 -8.48 -29.91 17.41
N ASN A 257 -7.62 -29.15 16.70
CA ASN A 257 -7.06 -29.45 15.38
C ASN A 257 -8.07 -29.45 14.23
N THR A 258 -9.29 -28.99 14.42
CA THR A 258 -10.19 -28.71 13.31
C THR A 258 -9.60 -27.58 12.45
N GLU A 259 -9.60 -27.76 11.14
CA GLU A 259 -9.15 -26.76 10.17
C GLU A 259 -10.31 -26.31 9.29
N LEU A 260 -10.51 -25.01 9.15
CA LEU A 260 -11.44 -24.43 8.17
C LEU A 260 -10.66 -23.73 7.06
N PRO A 261 -10.80 -24.12 5.79
CA PRO A 261 -10.22 -23.40 4.67
C PRO A 261 -11.02 -22.12 4.40
N ILE A 262 -10.30 -21.05 4.09
CA ILE A 262 -10.87 -19.75 3.74
C ILE A 262 -10.18 -19.25 2.48
N TRP A 263 -10.97 -18.87 1.48
CA TRP A 263 -10.51 -18.11 0.32
C TRP A 263 -11.03 -16.71 0.41
N HIS A 264 -10.16 -15.74 0.29
CA HIS A 264 -10.50 -14.33 0.34
C HIS A 264 -9.88 -13.61 -0.85
N TYR A 265 -10.73 -13.05 -1.70
CA TYR A 265 -10.34 -12.09 -2.70
C TYR A 265 -10.73 -10.70 -2.21
N ASN A 266 -9.78 -9.76 -2.30
CA ASN A 266 -10.00 -8.37 -1.94
C ASN A 266 -9.43 -7.46 -3.01
N SER A 267 -10.22 -6.45 -3.42
CA SER A 267 -9.79 -5.33 -4.25
C SER A 267 -10.00 -4.06 -3.43
N THR A 268 -8.95 -3.28 -3.24
CA THR A 268 -9.01 -2.05 -2.42
C THR A 268 -8.36 -0.89 -3.13
N ASP A 269 -9.04 0.23 -3.09
CA ASP A 269 -8.63 1.51 -3.67
C ASP A 269 -8.54 2.57 -2.57
N PHE A 270 -7.34 3.15 -2.38
CA PHE A 270 -7.07 4.24 -1.46
C PHE A 270 -6.87 5.51 -2.27
N VAL A 271 -7.68 6.51 -2.03
CA VAL A 271 -7.57 7.83 -2.68
C VAL A 271 -7.43 8.89 -1.61
N ILE A 272 -6.43 9.76 -1.76
CA ILE A 272 -6.26 10.90 -0.85
C ILE A 272 -7.49 11.80 -0.92
N ASP A 273 -8.02 12.19 0.23
CA ASP A 273 -9.21 13.02 0.36
C ASP A 273 -8.86 14.44 0.82
N ASP A 274 -8.01 14.54 1.86
CA ASP A 274 -7.64 15.83 2.45
C ASP A 274 -6.25 15.76 3.08
N ILE A 275 -5.54 16.90 3.05
CA ILE A 275 -4.25 17.10 3.71
C ILE A 275 -4.31 18.36 4.57
N LYS A 276 -4.33 18.17 5.88
CA LYS A 276 -4.07 19.26 6.82
C LYS A 276 -2.57 19.31 7.09
N PRO A 277 -1.86 20.36 6.62
CA PRO A 277 -0.40 20.42 6.69
C PRO A 277 0.10 20.59 8.13
N GLY A 278 1.11 19.81 8.47
CA GLY A 278 1.88 19.95 9.69
C GLY A 278 2.99 21.00 9.59
N ILE A 279 3.81 21.04 10.63
CA ILE A 279 4.91 22.01 10.77
C ILE A 279 5.97 21.77 9.68
N GLY A 280 6.19 22.77 8.82
CA GLY A 280 7.20 22.73 7.76
C GLY A 280 6.69 22.18 6.40
N ARG A 281 5.51 21.56 6.32
CA ARG A 281 4.97 21.02 5.05
C ARG A 281 4.80 22.09 3.98
N LEU A 282 4.25 23.23 4.30
CA LEU A 282 4.03 24.31 3.33
C LEU A 282 5.35 24.85 2.78
N ALA A 283 6.33 25.10 3.65
CA ALA A 283 7.65 25.55 3.22
C ALA A 283 8.35 24.52 2.33
N PHE A 284 8.26 23.25 2.67
CA PHE A 284 8.80 22.14 1.86
C PHE A 284 8.16 22.08 0.48
N ARG A 285 6.83 22.19 0.40
CA ARG A 285 6.06 22.19 -0.86
C ARG A 285 6.52 23.34 -1.79
N GLU A 286 6.69 24.54 -1.24
CA GLU A 286 7.17 25.69 -1.98
C GLU A 286 8.62 25.51 -2.49
N GLN A 287 9.50 24.93 -1.67
CA GLN A 287 10.88 24.65 -2.07
C GLN A 287 10.92 23.63 -3.22
N ASN A 288 10.15 22.54 -3.12
CA ASN A 288 10.10 21.52 -4.17
C ASN A 288 9.55 22.06 -5.49
N LYS A 289 8.50 22.88 -5.45
CA LYS A 289 7.96 23.51 -6.65
C LYS A 289 9.03 24.36 -7.35
N LYS A 290 9.72 25.23 -6.60
CA LYS A 290 10.80 26.08 -7.15
C LYS A 290 11.93 25.24 -7.73
N ALA A 291 12.40 24.21 -7.04
CA ALA A 291 13.46 23.34 -7.53
C ALA A 291 13.08 22.65 -8.85
N LYS A 292 11.85 22.18 -8.99
CA LYS A 292 11.35 21.58 -10.22
C LYS A 292 11.24 22.59 -11.36
N GLU A 293 10.74 23.79 -11.11
CA GLU A 293 10.68 24.84 -12.11
C GLU A 293 12.06 25.23 -12.63
N GLU A 294 13.06 25.30 -11.75
CA GLU A 294 14.45 25.56 -12.13
C GLU A 294 15.04 24.44 -12.99
N LEU A 295 14.75 23.17 -12.66
CA LEU A 295 15.16 22.02 -13.47
C LEU A 295 14.52 22.05 -14.86
N LYS A 296 13.21 22.29 -14.95
CA LYS A 296 12.51 22.43 -16.25
C LYS A 296 13.12 23.55 -17.11
N LYS A 297 13.51 24.67 -16.54
CA LYS A 297 14.18 25.78 -17.26
C LYS A 297 15.59 25.44 -17.74
N LYS A 298 16.31 24.54 -17.07
CA LYS A 298 17.66 24.09 -17.46
C LYS A 298 17.62 23.06 -18.58
N VAL A 299 16.62 22.19 -18.61
CA VAL A 299 16.45 21.16 -19.66
C VAL A 299 15.95 21.76 -20.98
N ASN A 300 15.22 22.88 -20.93
CA ASN A 300 14.69 23.55 -22.12
C ASN A 300 15.67 24.59 -22.73
N LYS A 301 16.90 24.66 -22.23
CA LYS A 301 18.01 25.47 -22.77
C LYS A 301 19.07 24.59 -23.41
#